data_4d9b14816219d4fea8a54622a6302728
#
_entry.id   4d9b14816219d4fea8a54622a6302728
#
_cell.length_a   1.000
_cell.length_b   1.000
_cell.length_c   1.000
_cell.angle_alpha   90.00
_cell.angle_beta   90.00
_cell.angle_gamma   90.00
#
_symmetry.space_group_name_H-M   'P 1'
#
loop_
_entity.id
_entity.type
_entity.pdbx_description
1 polymer ?
#
loop_
_entity_poly.entity_id
_entity_poly.type
_entity_poly.pdbx_seq_one_letter_code
_entity_poly.pdbx_strand_id
1 'polypeptide(L)'
;MSKNCELIISDESINASFCKEQNFDFLISYGYKFILKNDILSLFKKAAINLHISYLPYNRGSDPNFWSFMENSPKGVSIHYMDAGLDTGDIIAQKELFFDESLHSFASSYALLRQEIEKLFKDKFNEILSKNIKAKKQNGNFTYHKSSDKEPFMPFLKNGWDTNIAEFKAILKINGKI
;
A
#
# COMPACT_ATOMS: atom_id res chain seq x y z
N MET A 1 23.52 19.27 1.14
CA MET A 1 24.11 18.34 2.14
C MET A 1 23.40 17.02 2.03
N SER A 2 24.06 15.95 1.55
CA SER A 2 23.53 14.60 1.62
C SER A 2 23.46 14.22 3.11
N LYS A 3 22.25 14.02 3.64
CA LYS A 3 22.13 13.40 4.96
C LYS A 3 22.54 11.95 4.79
N ASN A 4 23.63 11.54 5.40
CA ASN A 4 23.96 10.13 5.52
C ASN A 4 22.91 9.50 6.42
N CYS A 5 22.07 8.64 5.83
CA CYS A 5 21.13 7.83 6.59
C CYS A 5 21.72 6.42 6.69
N GLU A 6 21.78 5.89 7.89
CA GLU A 6 21.99 4.46 8.09
C GLU A 6 20.64 3.75 7.86
N LEU A 7 20.65 2.69 7.05
CA LEU A 7 19.45 1.96 6.67
C LEU A 7 19.57 0.51 7.09
N ILE A 8 18.62 0.04 7.88
CA ILE A 8 18.43 -1.39 8.18
C ILE A 8 17.15 -1.85 7.46
N ILE A 9 17.25 -2.90 6.66
CA ILE A 9 16.14 -3.52 5.94
C ILE A 9 15.83 -4.86 6.59
N SER A 10 14.55 -5.12 6.87
CA SER A 10 14.08 -6.39 7.41
C SER A 10 12.75 -6.78 6.79
N ASP A 11 12.63 -8.05 6.41
CA ASP A 11 11.37 -8.72 6.03
C ASP A 11 10.86 -9.65 7.14
N GLU A 12 11.55 -9.70 8.26
CA GLU A 12 11.19 -10.46 9.46
C GLU A 12 10.30 -9.64 10.40
N SER A 13 9.61 -10.35 11.31
CA SER A 13 8.80 -9.70 12.34
C SER A 13 9.70 -8.94 13.32
N ILE A 14 9.55 -7.62 13.38
CA ILE A 14 10.24 -6.76 14.35
C ILE A 14 9.41 -6.59 15.63
N ASN A 15 10.08 -6.26 16.72
CA ASN A 15 9.47 -5.99 18.02
C ASN A 15 9.96 -4.67 18.61
N ALA A 16 9.29 -4.21 19.67
CA ALA A 16 9.61 -2.92 20.30
C ALA A 16 11.01 -2.89 20.95
N SER A 17 11.52 -4.03 21.45
CA SER A 17 12.88 -4.10 22.03
C SER A 17 13.92 -3.83 20.95
N PHE A 18 13.83 -4.52 19.82
CA PHE A 18 14.70 -4.28 18.67
C PHE A 18 14.68 -2.80 18.22
N CYS A 19 13.50 -2.21 18.10
CA CYS A 19 13.39 -0.80 17.69
C CYS A 19 14.05 0.17 18.69
N LYS A 20 13.95 -0.12 20.00
CA LYS A 20 14.58 0.69 21.06
C LYS A 20 16.10 0.54 21.08
N GLU A 21 16.59 -0.69 20.94
CA GLU A 21 18.03 -0.99 20.95
C GLU A 21 18.76 -0.30 19.80
N GLN A 22 18.13 -0.28 18.61
CA GLN A 22 18.69 0.38 17.43
C GLN A 22 18.50 1.90 17.41
N ASN A 23 17.66 2.45 18.29
CA ASN A 23 17.36 3.88 18.40
C ASN A 23 17.00 4.54 17.05
N PHE A 24 16.13 3.89 16.27
CA PHE A 24 15.73 4.40 14.95
C PHE A 24 14.96 5.71 15.03
N ASP A 25 15.27 6.65 14.14
CA ASP A 25 14.57 7.92 13.98
C ASP A 25 13.31 7.81 13.12
N PHE A 26 13.25 6.79 12.25
CA PHE A 26 12.22 6.66 11.22
C PHE A 26 11.90 5.20 10.93
N LEU A 27 10.63 4.92 10.65
CA LEU A 27 10.15 3.59 10.25
C LEU A 27 9.40 3.72 8.92
N ILE A 28 9.82 2.94 7.93
CA ILE A 28 9.17 2.88 6.63
C ILE A 28 8.68 1.46 6.40
N SER A 29 7.37 1.30 6.25
CA SER A 29 6.74 0.04 5.84
C SER A 29 6.52 0.06 4.32
N TYR A 30 6.94 -1.01 3.64
CA TYR A 30 6.72 -1.19 2.21
C TYR A 30 6.55 -2.67 1.86
N GLY A 31 5.33 -3.07 1.56
CA GLY A 31 5.00 -4.47 1.30
C GLY A 31 5.26 -5.41 2.48
N TYR A 32 5.31 -4.88 3.68
CA TYR A 32 5.60 -5.62 4.90
C TYR A 32 4.40 -6.46 5.33
N LYS A 33 4.60 -7.76 5.54
CA LYS A 33 3.52 -8.74 5.77
C LYS A 33 3.00 -8.82 7.19
N PHE A 34 3.71 -8.21 8.16
CA PHE A 34 3.31 -8.27 9.56
C PHE A 34 2.66 -6.96 9.99
N ILE A 35 1.71 -7.05 10.93
CA ILE A 35 1.08 -5.87 11.51
C ILE A 35 2.00 -5.25 12.55
N LEU A 36 2.33 -3.98 12.37
CA LEU A 36 3.07 -3.19 13.32
C LEU A 36 2.13 -2.70 14.43
N LYS A 37 2.32 -3.21 15.64
CA LYS A 37 1.47 -2.93 16.78
C LYS A 37 1.79 -1.57 17.42
N ASN A 38 0.90 -1.11 18.28
CA ASN A 38 0.99 0.18 18.95
C ASN A 38 2.25 0.36 19.82
N ASP A 39 2.79 -0.71 20.38
CA ASP A 39 4.02 -0.69 21.16
C ASP A 39 5.25 -0.30 20.31
N ILE A 40 5.25 -0.68 19.03
CA ILE A 40 6.25 -0.25 18.06
C ILE A 40 5.93 1.17 17.56
N LEU A 41 4.70 1.39 17.06
CA LEU A 41 4.32 2.65 16.43
C LEU A 41 4.47 3.86 17.36
N SER A 42 4.22 3.69 18.67
CA SER A 42 4.38 4.73 19.68
C SER A 42 5.82 5.23 19.83
N LEU A 43 6.81 4.42 19.46
CA LEU A 43 8.23 4.81 19.51
C LEU A 43 8.55 5.85 18.42
N PHE A 44 7.86 5.79 17.29
CA PHE A 44 8.15 6.64 16.12
C PHE A 44 7.25 7.88 16.02
N LYS A 45 6.13 7.93 16.73
CA LYS A 45 5.13 9.01 16.62
C LYS A 45 4.81 9.32 15.14
N LYS A 46 5.07 10.56 14.67
CA LYS A 46 4.92 10.97 13.27
C LYS A 46 6.13 10.60 12.38
N ALA A 47 6.87 9.58 12.72
CA ALA A 47 8.02 9.09 11.96
C ALA A 47 7.84 7.65 11.46
N ALA A 48 6.65 7.07 11.60
CA ALA A 48 6.29 5.79 10.98
C ALA A 48 5.36 6.05 9.78
N ILE A 49 5.77 5.61 8.60
CA ILE A 49 5.00 5.75 7.36
C ILE A 49 4.84 4.42 6.65
N ASN A 50 3.78 4.29 5.85
CA ASN A 50 3.56 3.17 4.95
C ASN A 50 3.50 3.65 3.50
N LEU A 51 4.16 2.90 2.61
CA LEU A 51 4.09 3.05 1.16
C LEU A 51 3.04 2.06 0.65
N HIS A 52 1.81 2.55 0.42
CA HIS A 52 0.66 1.73 0.10
C HIS A 52 0.24 1.87 -1.37
N ILE A 53 0.08 0.74 -2.07
CA ILE A 53 -0.26 0.71 -3.50
C ILE A 53 -1.77 0.80 -3.74
N SER A 54 -2.41 1.76 -3.09
CA SER A 54 -3.82 2.12 -3.24
C SER A 54 -4.00 3.63 -3.20
N TYR A 55 -5.07 4.10 -3.83
CA TYR A 55 -5.54 5.48 -3.70
C TYR A 55 -6.46 5.57 -2.47
N LEU A 56 -5.86 5.75 -1.28
CA LEU A 56 -6.61 5.83 -0.02
C LEU A 56 -7.67 6.95 -0.05
N PRO A 57 -8.84 6.75 0.55
CA PRO A 57 -9.20 5.70 1.52
C PRO A 57 -9.69 4.38 0.93
N TYR A 58 -9.65 4.19 -0.39
CA TYR A 58 -10.10 2.95 -1.02
C TYR A 58 -9.08 1.82 -0.83
N ASN A 59 -9.58 0.58 -0.75
CA ASN A 59 -8.78 -0.66 -0.75
C ASN A 59 -7.69 -0.68 0.34
N ARG A 60 -8.06 -0.34 1.57
CA ARG A 60 -7.23 -0.59 2.75
C ARG A 60 -6.99 -2.08 2.94
N GLY A 61 -5.88 -2.45 3.53
CA GLY A 61 -5.54 -3.83 3.86
C GLY A 61 -4.88 -4.58 2.72
N SER A 62 -5.32 -5.81 2.49
CA SER A 62 -4.62 -6.75 1.60
C SER A 62 -5.04 -6.61 0.13
N ASP A 63 -4.07 -6.87 -0.75
CA ASP A 63 -4.29 -6.99 -2.20
C ASP A 63 -4.99 -5.78 -2.87
N PRO A 64 -4.62 -4.54 -2.53
CA PRO A 64 -5.34 -3.35 -2.98
C PRO A 64 -5.36 -3.19 -4.51
N ASN A 65 -4.31 -3.65 -5.21
CA ASN A 65 -4.31 -3.66 -6.67
C ASN A 65 -5.46 -4.52 -7.23
N PHE A 66 -5.65 -5.74 -6.71
CA PHE A 66 -6.72 -6.63 -7.13
C PHE A 66 -8.09 -5.99 -6.88
N TRP A 67 -8.31 -5.52 -5.66
CA TRP A 67 -9.61 -4.98 -5.24
C TRP A 67 -9.97 -3.69 -5.96
N SER A 68 -9.01 -2.85 -6.31
CA SER A 68 -9.29 -1.62 -7.05
C SER A 68 -9.91 -1.88 -8.42
N PHE A 69 -9.55 -2.98 -9.08
CA PHE A 69 -10.18 -3.39 -10.34
C PHE A 69 -11.54 -4.09 -10.11
N MET A 70 -11.63 -4.91 -9.06
CA MET A 70 -12.88 -5.61 -8.74
C MET A 70 -14.02 -4.65 -8.36
N GLU A 71 -13.71 -3.63 -7.59
CA GLU A 71 -14.68 -2.62 -7.12
C GLU A 71 -14.83 -1.43 -8.08
N ASN A 72 -14.05 -1.36 -9.15
CA ASN A 72 -13.96 -0.18 -10.03
C ASN A 72 -13.64 1.11 -9.26
N SER A 73 -12.94 1.00 -8.13
CA SER A 73 -12.52 2.14 -7.32
C SER A 73 -11.31 2.87 -7.95
N PRO A 74 -11.01 4.11 -7.55
CA PRO A 74 -9.80 4.83 -7.96
C PRO A 74 -8.55 3.99 -7.71
N LYS A 75 -7.64 3.96 -8.68
CA LYS A 75 -6.36 3.25 -8.60
C LYS A 75 -5.25 4.27 -8.38
N GLY A 76 -4.23 3.87 -7.64
CA GLY A 76 -3.12 4.77 -7.37
C GLY A 76 -2.24 4.30 -6.24
N VAL A 77 -1.49 5.25 -5.70
CA VAL A 77 -0.53 5.01 -4.63
C VAL A 77 -0.64 6.09 -3.56
N SER A 78 -0.37 5.73 -2.31
CA SER A 78 -0.44 6.64 -1.18
C SER A 78 0.74 6.43 -0.23
N ILE A 79 1.34 7.52 0.21
CA ILE A 79 2.23 7.53 1.37
C ILE A 79 1.41 8.11 2.52
N HIS A 80 1.32 7.38 3.62
CA HIS A 80 0.54 7.82 4.78
C HIS A 80 1.27 7.54 6.09
N TYR A 81 0.94 8.27 7.14
CA TYR A 81 1.38 7.93 8.49
C TYR A 81 0.75 6.64 8.95
N MET A 82 1.48 5.87 9.75
CA MET A 82 0.93 4.68 10.39
C MET A 82 0.31 5.05 11.74
N ASP A 83 -0.86 4.51 12.00
CA ASP A 83 -1.58 4.58 13.26
C ASP A 83 -2.05 3.18 13.70
N ALA A 84 -2.87 3.11 14.74
CA ALA A 84 -3.37 1.84 15.26
C ALA A 84 -4.36 1.11 14.33
N GLY A 85 -4.90 1.82 13.34
CA GLY A 85 -5.78 1.25 12.32
C GLY A 85 -4.98 0.69 11.14
N LEU A 86 -5.63 -0.10 10.31
CA LEU A 86 -5.01 -0.61 9.10
C LEU A 86 -5.22 0.37 7.96
N ASP A 87 -4.11 0.98 7.50
CA ASP A 87 -4.06 1.99 6.43
C ASP A 87 -4.99 3.19 6.64
N THR A 88 -5.19 3.59 7.92
CA THR A 88 -6.13 4.66 8.31
C THR A 88 -5.47 6.02 8.56
N GLY A 89 -4.17 6.06 8.69
CA GLY A 89 -3.43 7.28 9.04
C GLY A 89 -3.49 8.38 7.98
N ASP A 90 -3.14 9.58 8.40
CA ASP A 90 -3.20 10.78 7.56
C ASP A 90 -2.30 10.65 6.32
N ILE A 91 -2.82 11.05 5.16
CA ILE A 91 -2.14 10.97 3.87
C ILE A 91 -1.09 12.06 3.74
N ILE A 92 0.14 11.65 3.46
CA ILE A 92 1.29 12.52 3.20
C ILE A 92 1.34 12.95 1.73
N ALA A 93 1.22 11.97 0.83
CA ALA A 93 1.21 12.17 -0.60
C ALA A 93 0.43 11.07 -1.30
N GLN A 94 -0.19 11.40 -2.43
CA GLN A 94 -0.92 10.45 -3.28
C GLN A 94 -0.70 10.76 -4.74
N LYS A 95 -0.83 9.72 -5.56
CA LYS A 95 -0.90 9.83 -7.00
C LYS A 95 -1.97 8.87 -7.52
N GLU A 96 -2.95 9.41 -8.25
CA GLU A 96 -3.94 8.60 -8.96
C GLU A 96 -3.34 8.10 -10.28
N LEU A 97 -3.69 6.87 -10.66
CA LEU A 97 -3.28 6.24 -11.91
C LEU A 97 -4.50 5.70 -12.64
N PHE A 98 -4.42 5.76 -13.98
CA PHE A 98 -5.46 5.25 -14.87
C PHE A 98 -4.91 4.07 -15.67
N PHE A 99 -5.73 3.02 -15.79
CA PHE A 99 -5.37 1.78 -16.47
C PHE A 99 -6.42 1.43 -17.52
N ASP A 100 -5.96 1.04 -18.69
CA ASP A 100 -6.80 0.30 -19.64
C ASP A 100 -6.75 -1.18 -19.25
N GLU A 101 -7.87 -1.70 -18.74
CA GLU A 101 -7.95 -3.07 -18.24
C GLU A 101 -7.72 -4.12 -19.35
N SER A 102 -7.91 -3.76 -20.62
CA SER A 102 -7.65 -4.66 -21.76
C SER A 102 -6.16 -4.83 -22.05
N LEU A 103 -5.34 -3.88 -21.65
CA LEU A 103 -3.90 -3.87 -21.91
C LEU A 103 -3.07 -4.37 -20.70
N HIS A 104 -3.69 -4.54 -19.54
CA HIS A 104 -2.99 -4.88 -18.31
C HIS A 104 -3.42 -6.22 -17.72
N SER A 105 -2.43 -6.94 -17.16
CA SER A 105 -2.65 -8.00 -16.17
C SER A 105 -2.56 -7.44 -14.76
N PHE A 106 -2.97 -8.23 -13.75
CA PHE A 106 -2.75 -7.86 -12.35
C PHE A 106 -1.27 -7.71 -12.02
N ALA A 107 -0.39 -8.52 -12.62
CA ALA A 107 1.06 -8.42 -12.42
C ALA A 107 1.61 -7.12 -13.03
N SER A 108 1.24 -6.78 -14.27
CA SER A 108 1.74 -5.57 -14.92
C SER A 108 1.24 -4.29 -14.27
N SER A 109 -0.03 -4.24 -13.84
CA SER A 109 -0.57 -3.10 -13.08
C SER A 109 0.10 -2.96 -11.70
N TYR A 110 0.35 -4.07 -11.01
CA TYR A 110 1.10 -4.07 -9.76
C TYR A 110 2.52 -3.53 -9.92
N ALA A 111 3.22 -3.94 -10.99
CA ALA A 111 4.57 -3.44 -11.27
C ALA A 111 4.58 -1.93 -11.50
N LEU A 112 3.60 -1.38 -12.24
CA LEU A 112 3.47 0.05 -12.44
C LEU A 112 3.16 0.80 -11.13
N LEU A 113 2.26 0.28 -10.31
CA LEU A 113 1.96 0.87 -9.00
C LEU A 113 3.21 0.88 -8.09
N ARG A 114 4.01 -0.18 -8.11
CA ARG A 114 5.28 -0.22 -7.39
C ARG A 114 6.26 0.84 -7.86
N GLN A 115 6.44 0.98 -9.16
CA GLN A 115 7.31 2.01 -9.74
C GLN A 115 6.84 3.42 -9.31
N GLU A 116 5.54 3.65 -9.35
CA GLU A 116 4.98 4.96 -9.02
C GLU A 116 5.05 5.32 -7.54
N ILE A 117 4.86 4.35 -6.63
CA ILE A 117 5.02 4.61 -5.20
C ILE A 117 6.48 4.87 -4.83
N GLU A 118 7.42 4.13 -5.44
CA GLU A 118 8.86 4.34 -5.23
C GLU A 118 9.30 5.71 -5.76
N LYS A 119 8.78 6.12 -6.93
CA LYS A 119 9.02 7.45 -7.47
C LYS A 119 8.46 8.54 -6.57
N LEU A 120 7.20 8.41 -6.16
CA LEU A 120 6.54 9.36 -5.26
C LEU A 120 7.32 9.49 -3.93
N PHE A 121 7.81 8.38 -3.39
CA PHE A 121 8.61 8.39 -2.19
C PHE A 121 9.94 9.12 -2.40
N LYS A 122 10.66 8.86 -3.48
CA LYS A 122 11.91 9.57 -3.82
C LYS A 122 11.68 11.08 -3.95
N ASP A 123 10.61 11.48 -4.65
CA ASP A 123 10.27 12.88 -4.86
C ASP A 123 9.94 13.60 -3.53
N LYS A 124 9.33 12.89 -2.57
CA LYS A 124 8.92 13.41 -1.27
C LYS A 124 9.90 13.16 -0.12
N PHE A 125 10.98 12.45 -0.37
CA PHE A 125 11.90 11.97 0.66
C PHE A 125 12.41 13.06 1.61
N ASN A 126 12.91 14.17 1.07
CA ASN A 126 13.44 15.26 1.88
C ASN A 126 12.36 15.96 2.72
N GLU A 127 11.15 16.13 2.16
CA GLU A 127 10.01 16.71 2.87
C GLU A 127 9.56 15.79 4.03
N ILE A 128 9.52 14.47 3.78
CA ILE A 128 9.17 13.46 4.77
C ILE A 128 10.19 13.44 5.93
N LEU A 129 11.49 13.39 5.62
CA LEU A 129 12.53 13.39 6.64
C LEU A 129 12.57 14.66 7.48
N SER A 130 12.22 15.81 6.90
CA SER A 130 12.16 17.07 7.64
C SER A 130 10.97 17.15 8.59
N LYS A 131 10.01 16.21 8.51
CA LYS A 131 8.75 16.18 9.27
C LYS A 131 7.88 17.46 9.08
N ASN A 132 8.12 18.23 8.01
CA ASN A 132 7.41 19.49 7.72
C ASN A 132 6.26 19.31 6.71
N ILE A 133 5.89 18.09 6.41
CA ILE A 133 4.85 17.80 5.44
C ILE A 133 3.45 17.95 6.09
N LYS A 134 2.56 18.66 5.40
CA LYS A 134 1.17 18.75 5.80
C LYS A 134 0.42 17.52 5.32
N ALA A 135 0.14 16.62 6.23
CA ALA A 135 -0.70 15.46 5.92
C ALA A 135 -2.19 15.84 5.94
N LYS A 136 -2.99 15.12 5.17
CA LYS A 136 -4.44 15.28 5.08
C LYS A 136 -5.13 14.07 5.70
N LYS A 137 -6.17 14.30 6.50
CA LYS A 137 -7.03 13.21 6.98
C LYS A 137 -7.69 12.51 5.81
N GLN A 138 -7.82 11.20 5.95
CA GLN A 138 -8.62 10.42 5.02
C GLN A 138 -10.10 10.74 5.23
N ASN A 139 -10.80 11.12 4.16
CA ASN A 139 -12.22 11.47 4.19
C ASN A 139 -12.96 10.70 3.09
N GLY A 140 -14.26 10.49 3.31
CA GLY A 140 -15.13 9.83 2.34
C GLY A 140 -15.31 8.33 2.60
N ASN A 141 -15.90 7.65 1.64
CA ASN A 141 -16.12 6.21 1.70
C ASN A 141 -14.78 5.46 1.62
N PHE A 142 -14.65 4.45 2.43
CA PHE A 142 -13.48 3.57 2.41
C PHE A 142 -13.90 2.13 2.12
N THR A 143 -13.01 1.35 1.54
CA THR A 143 -13.13 -0.09 1.45
C THR A 143 -11.95 -0.77 2.14
N TYR A 144 -12.16 -2.00 2.57
CA TYR A 144 -11.18 -2.77 3.34
C TYR A 144 -11.29 -4.25 3.01
N HIS A 145 -10.16 -4.90 2.80
CA HIS A 145 -10.10 -6.33 2.48
C HIS A 145 -9.03 -7.06 3.30
N LYS A 146 -9.38 -8.29 3.67
CA LYS A 146 -8.44 -9.27 4.24
C LYS A 146 -7.84 -10.11 3.11
N SER A 147 -6.71 -10.74 3.39
CA SER A 147 -6.05 -11.63 2.41
C SER A 147 -6.92 -12.82 1.99
N SER A 148 -7.81 -13.31 2.87
CA SER A 148 -8.74 -14.40 2.58
C SER A 148 -9.87 -14.02 1.61
N ASP A 149 -10.21 -12.74 1.50
CA ASP A 149 -11.40 -12.29 0.76
C ASP A 149 -11.27 -12.55 -0.75
N LYS A 150 -10.05 -12.62 -1.26
CA LYS A 150 -9.77 -12.95 -2.67
C LYS A 150 -9.86 -14.44 -3.00
N GLU A 151 -9.82 -15.34 -2.02
CA GLU A 151 -9.77 -16.80 -2.23
C GLU A 151 -10.88 -17.32 -3.17
N PRO A 152 -12.15 -16.86 -3.08
CA PRO A 152 -13.20 -17.30 -3.99
C PRO A 152 -12.97 -16.94 -5.46
N PHE A 153 -12.08 -15.98 -5.75
CA PHE A 153 -11.77 -15.49 -7.08
C PHE A 153 -10.53 -16.17 -7.68
N MET A 154 -9.64 -16.69 -6.83
CA MET A 154 -8.37 -17.29 -7.27
C MET A 154 -8.51 -18.39 -8.33
N PRO A 155 -9.52 -19.30 -8.29
CA PRO A 155 -9.70 -20.31 -9.31
C PRO A 155 -9.95 -19.78 -10.73
N PHE A 156 -10.36 -18.52 -10.86
CA PHE A 156 -10.62 -17.87 -12.14
C PHE A 156 -9.40 -17.17 -12.75
N LEU A 157 -8.30 -17.05 -12.00
CA LEU A 157 -7.01 -16.54 -12.48
C LEU A 157 -6.28 -17.62 -13.28
N LYS A 158 -6.66 -17.83 -14.53
CA LYS A 158 -6.13 -18.92 -15.39
C LYS A 158 -4.61 -18.91 -15.56
N ASN A 159 -4.01 -17.70 -15.58
CA ASN A 159 -2.56 -17.50 -15.70
C ASN A 159 -1.98 -16.88 -14.42
N GLY A 160 -2.55 -17.18 -13.24
CA GLY A 160 -2.18 -16.51 -12.00
C GLY A 160 -2.31 -14.98 -12.13
N TRP A 161 -1.39 -14.23 -11.56
CA TRP A 161 -1.42 -12.77 -11.62
C TRP A 161 -1.15 -12.17 -13.01
N ASP A 162 -0.65 -12.98 -13.97
CA ASP A 162 -0.53 -12.55 -15.37
C ASP A 162 -1.83 -12.64 -16.17
N THR A 163 -2.93 -13.06 -15.53
CA THR A 163 -4.27 -13.00 -16.13
C THR A 163 -4.63 -11.56 -16.46
N ASN A 164 -5.06 -11.32 -17.72
CA ASN A 164 -5.56 -10.02 -18.16
C ASN A 164 -6.80 -9.62 -17.36
N ILE A 165 -6.86 -8.34 -16.95
CA ILE A 165 -7.90 -7.85 -16.04
C ILE A 165 -9.29 -7.87 -16.70
N ALA A 166 -9.40 -7.43 -17.97
CA ALA A 166 -10.68 -7.44 -18.67
C ALA A 166 -11.19 -8.86 -18.93
N GLU A 167 -10.30 -9.79 -19.30
CA GLU A 167 -10.64 -11.21 -19.47
C GLU A 167 -11.10 -11.84 -18.14
N PHE A 168 -10.41 -11.55 -17.04
CA PHE A 168 -10.78 -12.03 -15.71
C PHE A 168 -12.18 -11.58 -15.32
N LYS A 169 -12.48 -10.28 -15.48
CA LYS A 169 -13.82 -9.72 -15.19
C LYS A 169 -14.90 -10.34 -16.08
N ALA A 170 -14.61 -10.59 -17.35
CA ALA A 170 -15.52 -11.27 -18.25
C ALA A 170 -15.84 -12.71 -17.78
N ILE A 171 -14.82 -13.45 -17.36
CA ILE A 171 -15.00 -14.81 -16.79
C ILE A 171 -15.86 -14.76 -15.53
N LEU A 172 -15.63 -13.80 -14.64
CA LEU A 172 -16.44 -13.67 -13.41
C LEU A 172 -17.90 -13.35 -13.71
N LYS A 173 -18.19 -12.48 -14.68
CA LYS A 173 -19.57 -12.19 -15.13
C LYS A 173 -20.28 -13.44 -15.64
N ILE A 174 -19.63 -14.23 -16.50
CA ILE A 174 -20.20 -15.48 -17.02
C ILE A 174 -20.53 -16.47 -15.88
N ASN A 175 -19.74 -16.46 -14.81
CA ASN A 175 -19.90 -17.34 -13.64
C ASN A 175 -20.75 -16.71 -12.52
N GLY A 176 -21.38 -15.57 -12.73
CA GLY A 176 -22.26 -14.91 -11.76
C GLY A 176 -21.55 -14.50 -10.46
N LYS A 177 -20.28 -14.09 -10.57
CA LYS A 177 -19.46 -13.66 -9.41
C LYS A 177 -19.38 -12.15 -9.23
N ILE A 178 -19.69 -11.41 -10.29
CA ILE A 178 -19.82 -9.93 -10.32
C ILE A 178 -20.90 -9.53 -11.32
#